data_c94a1d548d58ab9c8bbda01908786e81
#
_entry.id   c94a1d548d58ab9c8bbda01908786e81
#
_cell.length_a   1.000
_cell.length_b   1.000
_cell.length_c   1.000
_cell.angle_alpha   90.00
_cell.angle_beta   90.00
_cell.angle_gamma   90.00
#
_symmetry.space_group_name_H-M   'P 1'
#
loop_
_entity.id
_entity.type
_entity.pdbx_description
1 polymer ?
#
loop_
_entity_poly.entity_id
_entity_poly.type
_entity_poly.pdbx_seq_one_letter_code
_entity_poly.pdbx_strand_id
1 'polypeptide(L)'
;MNCSPSIRPATPDDEAQILTLMNGFCESEGKSLDEDRARAGLAPLLESDTHGKVLVAESANGLTAYAVICWSWSVEIGGAEACLDEIYVSNRGEGTGSALINAVRDACIARGMRRIFLETEAINADARRLYERHGYEEEDSIWMALTL
;
A
#
# COMPACT_ATOMS: atom_id res chain seq x y z
N MET A 1 -24.71 0.72 12.87
CA MET A 1 -24.42 0.33 11.46
C MET A 1 -22.95 0.58 11.21
N ASN A 2 -22.16 -0.46 11.03
CA ASN A 2 -20.80 -0.31 10.54
C ASN A 2 -20.87 0.00 9.05
N CYS A 3 -20.75 1.27 8.70
CA CYS A 3 -20.54 1.65 7.32
C CYS A 3 -19.11 1.22 6.97
N SER A 4 -18.97 0.24 6.09
CA SER A 4 -17.64 -0.13 5.56
C SER A 4 -16.96 1.11 5.01
N PRO A 5 -15.65 1.31 5.26
CA PRO A 5 -14.96 2.49 4.76
C PRO A 5 -15.02 2.52 3.24
N SER A 6 -15.21 3.71 2.70
CA SER A 6 -15.14 3.94 1.25
C SER A 6 -13.69 3.95 0.81
N ILE A 7 -13.36 3.14 -0.21
CA ILE A 7 -12.01 3.13 -0.78
C ILE A 7 -12.02 3.89 -2.09
N ARG A 8 -11.09 4.82 -2.23
CA ARG A 8 -10.94 5.67 -3.40
C ARG A 8 -9.47 5.98 -3.70
N PRO A 9 -9.14 6.43 -4.92
CA PRO A 9 -7.84 7.04 -5.18
C PRO A 9 -7.62 8.27 -4.29
N ALA A 10 -6.38 8.42 -3.81
CA ALA A 10 -5.97 9.61 -3.09
C ALA A 10 -5.81 10.81 -4.03
N THR A 11 -5.96 12.00 -3.50
CA THR A 11 -5.73 13.26 -4.17
C THR A 11 -4.67 14.09 -3.43
N PRO A 12 -4.11 15.17 -4.01
CA PRO A 12 -3.16 16.03 -3.29
C PRO A 12 -3.70 16.59 -1.97
N ASP A 13 -5.01 16.77 -1.85
CA ASP A 13 -5.65 17.24 -0.60
C ASP A 13 -5.57 16.23 0.55
N ASP A 14 -5.30 14.96 0.25
CA ASP A 14 -5.16 13.90 1.25
C ASP A 14 -3.76 13.82 1.88
N GLU A 15 -2.78 14.55 1.36
CA GLU A 15 -1.36 14.44 1.75
C GLU A 15 -1.15 14.48 3.26
N ALA A 16 -1.71 15.48 3.94
CA ALA A 16 -1.52 15.66 5.38
C ALA A 16 -2.05 14.46 6.20
N GLN A 17 -3.22 13.94 5.84
CA GLN A 17 -3.80 12.78 6.53
C GLN A 17 -3.03 11.50 6.22
N ILE A 18 -2.53 11.32 5.00
CA ILE A 18 -1.69 10.17 4.63
C ILE A 18 -0.38 10.21 5.41
N LEU A 19 0.28 11.37 5.52
CA LEU A 19 1.50 11.51 6.33
C LEU A 19 1.25 11.18 7.80
N THR A 20 0.10 11.56 8.36
CA THR A 20 -0.29 11.17 9.71
C THR A 20 -0.42 9.65 9.84
N LEU A 21 -1.02 8.98 8.87
CA LEU A 21 -1.12 7.51 8.84
C LEU A 21 0.26 6.86 8.68
N MET A 22 1.13 7.41 7.84
CA MET A 22 2.52 6.94 7.67
C MET A 22 3.31 7.06 8.97
N ASN A 23 3.13 8.13 9.72
CA ASN A 23 3.73 8.27 11.06
C ASN A 23 3.22 7.16 12.00
N GLY A 24 1.92 6.90 12.02
CA GLY A 24 1.33 5.80 12.79
C GLY A 24 1.90 4.43 12.40
N PHE A 25 2.15 4.21 11.12
CA PHE A 25 2.80 3.00 10.63
C PHE A 25 4.24 2.88 11.17
N CYS A 26 5.04 3.93 11.05
CA CYS A 26 6.41 3.96 11.60
C CYS A 26 6.44 3.73 13.11
N GLU A 27 5.56 4.38 13.86
CA GLU A 27 5.45 4.20 15.31
C GLU A 27 5.11 2.75 15.68
N SER A 28 4.23 2.09 14.92
CA SER A 28 3.87 0.69 15.13
C SER A 28 5.06 -0.27 14.95
N GLU A 29 6.07 0.14 14.19
CA GLU A 29 7.32 -0.58 13.98
C GLU A 29 8.47 -0.11 14.90
N GLY A 30 8.21 0.80 15.81
CA GLY A 30 9.23 1.38 16.71
C GLY A 30 10.20 2.32 16.00
N LYS A 31 9.78 2.90 14.87
CA LYS A 31 10.56 3.83 14.05
C LYS A 31 9.95 5.23 14.07
N SER A 32 10.71 6.23 13.65
CA SER A 32 10.23 7.58 13.41
C SER A 32 10.12 7.86 11.91
N LEU A 33 9.10 8.63 11.50
CA LEU A 33 8.93 9.06 10.13
C LEU A 33 9.92 10.19 9.80
N ASP A 34 10.64 10.03 8.69
CA ASP A 34 11.29 11.15 8.01
C ASP A 34 10.24 11.81 7.10
N GLU A 35 9.62 12.87 7.60
CA GLU A 35 8.48 13.51 6.93
C GLU A 35 8.87 14.14 5.59
N ASP A 36 10.04 14.76 5.48
CA ASP A 36 10.51 15.36 4.23
C ASP A 36 10.70 14.31 3.14
N ARG A 37 11.29 13.18 3.50
CA ARG A 37 11.45 12.03 2.59
C ARG A 37 10.10 11.43 2.20
N ALA A 38 9.21 11.22 3.16
CA ALA A 38 7.88 10.69 2.91
C ALA A 38 7.09 11.58 1.96
N ARG A 39 7.11 12.89 2.18
CA ARG A 39 6.46 13.89 1.33
C ARG A 39 7.05 13.89 -0.08
N ALA A 40 8.37 13.85 -0.22
CA ALA A 40 9.03 13.80 -1.52
C ALA A 40 8.65 12.55 -2.32
N GLY A 41 8.49 11.40 -1.66
CA GLY A 41 8.04 10.16 -2.30
C GLY A 41 6.55 10.13 -2.62
N LEU A 42 5.72 10.72 -1.76
CA LEU A 42 4.27 10.70 -1.88
C LEU A 42 3.72 11.69 -2.92
N ALA A 43 4.23 12.92 -2.95
CA ALA A 43 3.67 14.00 -3.76
C ALA A 43 3.52 13.65 -5.25
N PRO A 44 4.51 13.06 -5.95
CA PRO A 44 4.35 12.68 -7.36
C PRO A 44 3.25 11.64 -7.59
N LEU A 45 3.01 10.75 -6.62
CA LEU A 45 1.96 9.73 -6.69
C LEU A 45 0.56 10.30 -6.50
N LEU A 46 0.44 11.43 -5.82
CA LEU A 46 -0.82 12.15 -5.64
C LEU A 46 -1.16 13.05 -6.84
N GLU A 47 -0.12 13.54 -7.54
CA GLU A 47 -0.28 14.42 -8.70
C GLU A 47 -0.67 13.67 -9.99
N SER A 48 -0.14 12.46 -10.17
CA SER A 48 -0.43 11.62 -11.35
C SER A 48 -0.20 10.16 -11.05
N ASP A 49 -0.71 9.28 -11.91
CA ASP A 49 -0.48 7.83 -11.83
C ASP A 49 0.68 7.33 -12.72
N THR A 50 1.63 8.21 -13.04
CA THR A 50 2.81 7.89 -13.85
C THR A 50 3.70 6.83 -13.18
N HIS A 51 3.97 6.99 -11.90
CA HIS A 51 4.86 6.10 -11.14
C HIS A 51 4.12 5.04 -10.33
N GLY A 52 2.85 5.28 -10.03
CA GLY A 52 2.07 4.42 -9.18
C GLY A 52 0.71 5.02 -8.85
N LYS A 53 0.09 4.50 -7.82
CA LYS A 53 -1.20 4.96 -7.33
C LYS A 53 -1.28 4.82 -5.81
N VAL A 54 -1.92 5.78 -5.18
CA VAL A 54 -2.26 5.71 -3.75
C VAL A 54 -3.76 5.52 -3.62
N LEU A 55 -4.16 4.52 -2.85
CA LEU A 55 -5.55 4.30 -2.45
C LEU A 55 -5.71 4.62 -0.97
N VAL A 56 -6.85 5.19 -0.61
CA VAL A 56 -7.19 5.52 0.78
C VAL A 56 -8.54 4.94 1.16
N ALA A 57 -8.67 4.58 2.42
CA ALA A 57 -9.95 4.23 3.03
C ALA A 57 -10.45 5.42 3.86
N GLU A 58 -11.63 5.89 3.55
CA GLU A 58 -12.24 7.06 4.16
C GLU A 58 -13.45 6.69 5.01
N SER A 59 -13.51 7.23 6.20
CA SER A 59 -14.64 7.16 7.12
C SER A 59 -15.25 8.55 7.33
N ALA A 60 -16.34 8.63 8.10
CA ALA A 60 -16.93 9.92 8.48
C ALA A 60 -15.97 10.85 9.23
N ASN A 61 -14.92 10.30 9.85
CA ASN A 61 -13.96 11.04 10.67
C ASN A 61 -12.59 11.26 9.97
N GLY A 62 -12.50 10.98 8.66
CA GLY A 62 -11.28 11.12 7.88
C GLY A 62 -10.69 9.79 7.41
N LEU A 63 -9.44 9.82 6.96
CA LEU A 63 -8.77 8.65 6.44
C LEU A 63 -8.37 7.67 7.56
N THR A 64 -8.62 6.39 7.34
CA THR A 64 -8.31 5.31 8.29
C THR A 64 -7.28 4.32 7.79
N ALA A 65 -6.96 4.35 6.50
CA ALA A 65 -5.98 3.46 5.89
C ALA A 65 -5.46 4.02 4.57
N TYR A 66 -4.31 3.54 4.14
CA TYR A 66 -3.77 3.81 2.80
C TYR A 66 -3.02 2.60 2.25
N ALA A 67 -2.89 2.57 0.93
CA ALA A 67 -2.01 1.66 0.20
C ALA A 67 -1.26 2.44 -0.88
N VAL A 68 0.04 2.17 -1.01
CA VAL A 68 0.90 2.72 -2.06
C VAL A 68 1.26 1.61 -3.04
N ILE A 69 0.94 1.83 -4.31
CA ILE A 69 1.23 0.90 -5.40
C ILE A 69 2.22 1.57 -6.33
N CYS A 70 3.32 0.90 -6.68
CA CYS A 70 4.30 1.39 -7.64
C CYS A 70 4.33 0.50 -8.88
N TRP A 71 4.43 1.12 -10.06
CA TRP A 71 4.49 0.40 -11.32
C TRP A 71 5.92 0.00 -11.67
N SER A 72 6.08 -1.20 -12.19
CA SER A 72 7.35 -1.69 -12.69
C SER A 72 7.17 -2.60 -13.90
N TRP A 73 8.26 -3.09 -14.45
CA TRP A 73 8.30 -3.99 -15.58
C TRP A 73 9.21 -5.16 -15.28
N SER A 74 8.77 -6.36 -15.62
CA SER A 74 9.54 -7.59 -15.40
C SER A 74 9.67 -8.41 -16.68
N VAL A 75 10.91 -8.72 -17.04
CA VAL A 75 11.21 -9.62 -18.16
C VAL A 75 10.72 -11.03 -17.85
N GLU A 76 10.87 -11.48 -16.61
CA GLU A 76 10.44 -12.81 -16.16
C GLU A 76 8.92 -12.99 -16.28
N ILE A 77 8.16 -11.97 -15.88
CA ILE A 77 6.69 -11.98 -15.98
C ILE A 77 6.21 -11.69 -17.41
N GLY A 78 7.08 -11.13 -18.23
CA GLY A 78 6.78 -10.78 -19.63
C GLY A 78 5.94 -9.51 -19.76
N GLY A 79 6.06 -8.58 -18.84
CA GLY A 79 5.30 -7.33 -18.92
C GLY A 79 5.26 -6.52 -17.64
N ALA A 80 4.22 -5.69 -17.53
CA ALA A 80 4.02 -4.81 -16.41
C ALA A 80 3.66 -5.59 -15.13
N GLU A 81 4.27 -5.18 -14.03
CA GLU A 81 3.94 -5.66 -12.69
C GLU A 81 3.83 -4.50 -11.71
N ALA A 82 3.25 -4.73 -10.56
CA ALA A 82 3.08 -3.74 -9.53
C ALA A 82 3.71 -4.20 -8.21
N CYS A 83 4.34 -3.27 -7.50
CA CYS A 83 4.74 -3.45 -6.12
C CYS A 83 3.69 -2.83 -5.20
N LEU A 84 3.14 -3.60 -4.29
CA LEU A 84 2.44 -3.03 -3.13
C LEU A 84 3.50 -2.59 -2.14
N ASP A 85 3.89 -1.31 -2.25
CA ASP A 85 5.04 -0.75 -1.53
C ASP A 85 4.75 -0.54 -0.04
N GLU A 86 3.56 -0.01 0.27
CA GLU A 86 3.10 0.18 1.63
C GLU A 86 1.60 -0.09 1.75
N ILE A 87 1.19 -0.64 2.87
CA ILE A 87 -0.21 -0.73 3.29
C ILE A 87 -0.29 -0.60 4.81
N TYR A 88 -1.18 0.28 5.28
CA TYR A 88 -1.41 0.50 6.69
C TYR A 88 -2.88 0.76 6.99
N VAL A 89 -3.36 0.19 8.07
CA VAL A 89 -4.73 0.37 8.60
C VAL A 89 -4.62 0.77 10.06
N SER A 90 -5.16 1.93 10.42
CA SER A 90 -5.11 2.45 11.79
C SER A 90 -5.99 1.64 12.75
N ASN A 91 -7.16 1.17 12.28
CA ASN A 91 -8.09 0.37 13.07
C ASN A 91 -8.18 -1.05 12.50
N ARG A 92 -7.52 -2.00 13.18
CA ARG A 92 -7.54 -3.41 12.78
C ARG A 92 -8.86 -4.08 13.15
N GLY A 93 -9.21 -5.15 12.43
CA GLY A 93 -10.35 -6.03 12.76
C GLY A 93 -11.68 -5.64 12.11
N GLU A 94 -11.73 -4.57 11.30
CA GLU A 94 -12.95 -4.09 10.63
C GLU A 94 -13.06 -4.51 9.15
N GLY A 95 -12.12 -5.36 8.67
CA GLY A 95 -12.09 -5.79 7.28
C GLY A 95 -11.52 -4.76 6.29
N THR A 96 -11.08 -3.61 6.77
CA THR A 96 -10.52 -2.53 5.94
C THR A 96 -9.29 -2.98 5.16
N GLY A 97 -8.41 -3.76 5.78
CA GLY A 97 -7.21 -4.30 5.13
C GLY A 97 -7.55 -5.21 3.96
N SER A 98 -8.50 -6.12 4.12
CA SER A 98 -8.98 -6.98 3.04
C SER A 98 -9.64 -6.19 1.91
N ALA A 99 -10.47 -5.20 2.24
CA ALA A 99 -11.09 -4.34 1.26
C ALA A 99 -10.06 -3.54 0.47
N LEU A 100 -9.02 -3.04 1.15
CA LEU A 100 -7.95 -2.28 0.51
C LEU A 100 -7.09 -3.16 -0.41
N ILE A 101 -6.74 -4.38 0.00
CA ILE A 101 -6.02 -5.36 -0.84
C ILE A 101 -6.84 -5.71 -2.08
N ASN A 102 -8.15 -5.90 -1.96
CA ASN A 102 -9.01 -6.13 -3.11
C ASN A 102 -9.03 -4.92 -4.07
N ALA A 103 -9.09 -3.70 -3.53
CA ALA A 103 -9.05 -2.48 -4.35
C ALA A 103 -7.69 -2.32 -5.05
N VAL A 104 -6.58 -2.67 -4.38
CA VAL A 104 -5.24 -2.73 -5.01
C VAL A 104 -5.24 -3.70 -6.18
N ARG A 105 -5.77 -4.91 -6.00
CA ARG A 105 -5.88 -5.90 -7.07
C ARG A 105 -6.68 -5.38 -8.26
N ASP A 106 -7.83 -4.79 -8.00
CA ASP A 106 -8.71 -4.28 -9.05
C ASP A 106 -8.05 -3.11 -9.82
N ALA A 107 -7.35 -2.21 -9.12
CA ALA A 107 -6.59 -1.13 -9.75
C ALA A 107 -5.45 -1.67 -10.64
N CYS A 108 -4.76 -2.71 -10.19
CA CYS A 108 -3.69 -3.36 -10.96
C CYS A 108 -4.23 -4.08 -12.21
N ILE A 109 -5.35 -4.79 -12.08
CA ILE A 109 -6.02 -5.43 -13.22
C ILE A 109 -6.45 -4.38 -14.25
N ALA A 110 -7.08 -3.30 -13.81
CA ALA A 110 -7.52 -2.21 -14.69
C ALA A 110 -6.37 -1.56 -15.45
N ARG A 111 -5.16 -1.53 -14.86
CA ARG A 111 -3.96 -1.00 -15.50
C ARG A 111 -3.21 -2.02 -16.37
N GLY A 112 -3.64 -3.27 -16.39
CA GLY A 112 -3.00 -4.33 -17.19
C GLY A 112 -1.75 -4.94 -16.54
N MET A 113 -1.61 -4.82 -15.23
CA MET A 113 -0.55 -5.49 -14.48
C MET A 113 -0.74 -7.01 -14.51
N ARG A 114 0.34 -7.75 -14.66
CA ARG A 114 0.35 -9.21 -14.72
C ARG A 114 0.64 -9.88 -13.38
N ARG A 115 1.30 -9.15 -12.48
CA ARG A 115 1.63 -9.61 -11.13
C ARG A 115 1.61 -8.45 -10.16
N ILE A 116 1.29 -8.74 -8.92
CA ILE A 116 1.51 -7.85 -7.77
C ILE A 116 2.45 -8.57 -6.83
N PHE A 117 3.53 -7.92 -6.43
CA PHE A 117 4.44 -8.44 -5.41
C PHE A 117 4.53 -7.46 -4.24
N LEU A 118 4.94 -7.97 -3.11
CA LEU A 118 5.17 -7.19 -1.90
C LEU A 118 6.29 -7.83 -1.08
N GLU A 119 6.81 -7.06 -0.15
CA GLU A 119 7.73 -7.52 0.87
C GLU A 119 7.09 -7.32 2.25
N THR A 120 7.26 -8.27 3.13
CA THR A 120 6.82 -8.20 4.52
C THR A 120 7.84 -8.86 5.43
N GLU A 121 7.89 -8.40 6.68
CA GLU A 121 8.80 -8.96 7.67
C GLU A 121 8.42 -10.42 8.02
N ALA A 122 9.41 -11.30 8.10
CA ALA A 122 9.21 -12.72 8.41
C ALA A 122 8.47 -12.95 9.73
N ILE A 123 8.67 -12.06 10.71
CA ILE A 123 8.00 -12.11 12.02
C ILE A 123 6.55 -11.63 11.99
N ASN A 124 6.12 -10.94 10.93
CA ASN A 124 4.76 -10.40 10.81
C ASN A 124 3.78 -11.49 10.29
N ALA A 125 3.50 -12.46 11.15
CA ALA A 125 2.65 -13.60 10.79
C ALA A 125 1.20 -13.19 10.46
N ASP A 126 0.68 -12.14 11.08
CA ASP A 126 -0.68 -11.65 10.83
C ASP A 126 -0.81 -11.05 9.42
N ALA A 127 0.16 -10.24 9.01
CA ALA A 127 0.21 -9.68 7.67
C ALA A 127 0.35 -10.80 6.61
N ARG A 128 1.25 -11.76 6.82
CA ARG A 128 1.42 -12.89 5.90
C ARG A 128 0.11 -13.68 5.74
N ARG A 129 -0.59 -14.02 6.83
CA ARG A 129 -1.89 -14.68 6.75
C ARG A 129 -2.94 -13.88 5.99
N LEU A 130 -2.92 -12.55 6.13
CA LEU A 130 -3.81 -11.67 5.37
C LEU A 130 -3.52 -11.77 3.87
N TYR A 131 -2.27 -11.66 3.47
CA TYR A 131 -1.86 -11.77 2.07
C TYR A 131 -2.17 -13.14 1.47
N GLU A 132 -1.87 -14.22 2.19
CA GLU A 132 -2.17 -15.60 1.77
C GLU A 132 -3.68 -15.82 1.51
N ARG A 133 -4.55 -15.27 2.37
CA ARG A 133 -6.02 -15.32 2.15
C ARG A 133 -6.46 -14.60 0.86
N HIS A 134 -5.64 -13.68 0.36
CA HIS A 134 -5.90 -12.95 -0.88
C HIS A 134 -5.13 -13.51 -2.09
N GLY A 135 -4.54 -14.70 -1.95
CA GLY A 135 -3.88 -15.42 -3.04
C GLY A 135 -2.41 -15.05 -3.27
N TYR A 136 -1.79 -14.30 -2.35
CA TYR A 136 -0.35 -14.10 -2.39
C TYR A 136 0.35 -15.36 -1.87
N GLU A 137 1.43 -15.71 -2.52
CA GLU A 137 2.26 -16.87 -2.15
C GLU A 137 3.65 -16.39 -1.75
N GLU A 138 4.23 -17.02 -0.73
CA GLU A 138 5.60 -16.73 -0.28
C GLU A 138 6.58 -17.26 -1.32
N GLU A 139 7.54 -16.44 -1.72
CA GLU A 139 8.62 -16.83 -2.62
C GLU A 139 9.93 -17.04 -1.85
N ASP A 140 10.70 -18.06 -2.24
CA ASP A 140 12.02 -18.34 -1.69
C ASP A 140 13.06 -17.46 -2.39
N SER A 141 13.15 -16.20 -1.95
CA SER A 141 14.10 -15.22 -2.47
C SER A 141 14.63 -14.32 -1.37
N ILE A 142 15.79 -13.71 -1.60
CA ILE A 142 16.40 -12.74 -0.70
C ILE A 142 16.39 -11.37 -1.37
N TRP A 143 15.80 -10.40 -0.71
CA TRP A 143 15.81 -9.02 -1.15
C TRP A 143 17.11 -8.33 -0.71
N MET A 144 17.75 -7.61 -1.62
CA MET A 144 18.99 -6.87 -1.35
C MET A 144 18.87 -5.45 -1.89
N ALA A 145 19.40 -4.46 -1.17
CA ALA A 145 19.35 -3.06 -1.56
C ALA A 145 20.72 -2.39 -1.48
N LEU A 146 20.95 -1.46 -2.37
CA LEU A 146 22.07 -0.51 -2.33
C LEU A 146 21.48 0.90 -2.40
N THR A 147 21.70 1.69 -1.34
CA THR A 147 21.30 3.11 -1.34
C THR A 147 22.34 3.93 -2.11
N LEU A 148 21.88 4.80 -2.99
CA LEU A 148 22.70 5.68 -3.83
C LEU A 148 22.73 7.10 -3.27
#